data_f69975e15d0e09218b6d92b52d4d47dc
#
_entry.id   f69975e15d0e09218b6d92b52d4d47dc
#
_cell.length_a   1.000
_cell.length_b   1.000
_cell.length_c   1.000
_cell.angle_alpha   90.00
_cell.angle_beta   90.00
_cell.angle_gamma   90.00
#
_symmetry.space_group_name_H-M   'P 1'
#
loop_
_entity.id
_entity.type
_entity.pdbx_description
1 polymer ?
#
loop_
_entity_poly.entity_id
_entity_poly.type
_entity_poly.pdbx_seq_one_letter_code
_entity_poly.pdbx_strand_id
1 'polypeptide(L)'
;MEGVRLSIGSWAYCFGPYKDNPVPFHTVIKKLSELGFDGVELGGFPPHPHPAEFNTKAKREELRREVTDCGLEFSGLAADLWSCPIIPQDDHSKWMATFEQNLQFASDLGIDCIRVDSVSPPDIFETQKIDPAVGWDRLVTTFRLAAAKAADFGIRVVYEFEPGFAFNKPSEIVRLVEHVGHRNFSILFDTCHAHMCAALGARQPGEKETLDGGALELLKRLRGKVGHVHLIDSDNTLHNGETSTHAPFGLGVLDFDQLIPELLRSGCPTNWWTIDLCFWPNAWEVTADAKAFLERQAKRHRLMEAR
;
A
#
# COMPACT_ATOMS: atom_id res chain seq x y z
N MET A 1 -23.38 -8.49 0.62
CA MET A 1 -21.97 -8.03 0.49
C MET A 1 -21.17 -9.23 0.04
N GLU A 2 -20.39 -9.09 -1.01
CA GLU A 2 -19.41 -10.11 -1.35
C GLU A 2 -18.47 -10.33 -0.17
N GLY A 3 -18.02 -11.57 0.06
CA GLY A 3 -17.13 -11.89 1.17
C GLY A 3 -15.77 -11.18 1.03
N VAL A 4 -15.05 -11.05 2.14
CA VAL A 4 -13.68 -10.53 2.14
C VAL A 4 -12.77 -11.49 1.38
N ARG A 5 -11.84 -10.94 0.62
CA ARG A 5 -10.80 -11.64 -0.14
C ARG A 5 -9.43 -11.32 0.48
N LEU A 6 -8.61 -12.33 0.65
CA LEU A 6 -7.32 -12.20 1.31
C LEU A 6 -6.18 -12.22 0.29
N SER A 7 -5.30 -11.24 0.37
CA SER A 7 -4.06 -11.17 -0.40
C SER A 7 -2.87 -10.81 0.49
N ILE A 8 -1.68 -10.83 -0.07
CA ILE A 8 -0.45 -10.39 0.59
C ILE A 8 0.45 -9.70 -0.42
N GLY A 9 1.19 -8.68 0.04
CA GLY A 9 2.19 -7.99 -0.75
C GLY A 9 3.38 -8.87 -1.09
N SER A 10 3.68 -9.05 -2.38
CA SER A 10 4.79 -9.89 -2.83
C SER A 10 6.16 -9.36 -2.37
N TRP A 11 6.26 -8.06 -2.09
CA TRP A 11 7.49 -7.41 -1.59
C TRP A 11 7.94 -7.94 -0.23
N ALA A 12 7.05 -8.53 0.57
CA ALA A 12 7.41 -9.17 1.83
C ALA A 12 8.52 -10.23 1.68
N TYR A 13 8.69 -10.78 0.49
CA TYR A 13 9.59 -11.89 0.20
C TYR A 13 10.80 -11.50 -0.67
N CYS A 14 11.00 -10.20 -0.92
CA CYS A 14 12.15 -9.73 -1.72
C CYS A 14 12.84 -8.49 -1.13
N PHE A 15 12.29 -7.89 -0.08
CA PHE A 15 12.88 -6.75 0.63
C PHE A 15 13.56 -7.15 1.94
N GLY A 16 14.35 -6.23 2.49
CA GLY A 16 14.97 -6.35 3.80
C GLY A 16 15.73 -7.67 3.98
N PRO A 17 15.28 -8.57 4.87
CA PRO A 17 15.92 -9.86 5.11
C PRO A 17 16.01 -10.78 3.89
N TYR A 18 15.13 -10.59 2.92
CA TYR A 18 15.09 -11.39 1.69
C TYR A 18 15.87 -10.76 0.52
N LYS A 19 16.48 -9.57 0.72
CA LYS A 19 17.17 -8.81 -0.35
C LYS A 19 18.26 -9.60 -1.05
N ASP A 20 19.08 -10.34 -0.28
CA ASP A 20 20.21 -11.09 -0.82
C ASP A 20 19.82 -12.48 -1.34
N ASN A 21 18.64 -12.96 -0.96
CA ASN A 21 18.09 -14.25 -1.41
C ASN A 21 16.57 -14.15 -1.53
N PRO A 22 16.07 -13.41 -2.52
CA PRO A 22 14.62 -13.21 -2.70
C PRO A 22 13.93 -14.49 -3.10
N VAL A 23 12.71 -14.69 -2.58
CA VAL A 23 11.87 -15.81 -3.02
C VAL A 23 11.35 -15.51 -4.43
N PRO A 24 11.57 -16.39 -5.42
CA PRO A 24 11.07 -16.19 -6.78
C PRO A 24 9.55 -16.04 -6.81
N PHE A 25 9.02 -15.16 -7.66
CA PHE A 25 7.58 -14.83 -7.70
C PHE A 25 6.70 -16.07 -7.95
N HIS A 26 7.09 -16.98 -8.85
CA HIS A 26 6.36 -18.23 -9.08
C HIS A 26 6.29 -19.12 -7.83
N THR A 27 7.31 -19.08 -6.97
CA THR A 27 7.30 -19.80 -5.69
C THR A 27 6.36 -19.12 -4.69
N VAL A 28 6.30 -17.78 -4.70
CA VAL A 28 5.36 -17.01 -3.88
C VAL A 28 3.92 -17.39 -4.23
N ILE A 29 3.52 -17.26 -5.50
CA ILE A 29 2.12 -17.53 -5.91
C ILE A 29 1.73 -18.99 -5.68
N LYS A 30 2.65 -19.95 -5.86
CA LYS A 30 2.40 -21.34 -5.54
C LYS A 30 2.08 -21.54 -4.05
N LYS A 31 2.88 -20.96 -3.17
CA LYS A 31 2.64 -21.02 -1.72
C LYS A 31 1.30 -20.37 -1.34
N LEU A 32 1.00 -19.20 -1.91
CA LEU A 32 -0.26 -18.51 -1.62
C LEU A 32 -1.47 -19.35 -2.05
N SER A 33 -1.39 -19.99 -3.22
CA SER A 33 -2.39 -20.94 -3.70
C SER A 33 -2.56 -22.12 -2.72
N GLU A 34 -1.46 -22.77 -2.32
CA GLU A 34 -1.47 -23.89 -1.36
C GLU A 34 -2.06 -23.49 0.01
N LEU A 35 -1.85 -22.25 0.43
CA LEU A 35 -2.43 -21.69 1.66
C LEU A 35 -3.89 -21.23 1.50
N GLY A 36 -4.42 -21.23 0.27
CA GLY A 36 -5.79 -20.81 -0.03
C GLY A 36 -6.02 -19.31 0.11
N PHE A 37 -5.04 -18.48 -0.27
CA PHE A 37 -5.27 -17.06 -0.51
C PHE A 37 -6.15 -16.85 -1.74
N ASP A 38 -6.82 -15.69 -1.82
CA ASP A 38 -7.60 -15.31 -2.98
C ASP A 38 -6.75 -14.52 -3.99
N GLY A 39 -5.63 -13.94 -3.55
CA GLY A 39 -4.78 -13.16 -4.44
C GLY A 39 -3.41 -12.79 -3.89
N VAL A 40 -2.71 -11.98 -4.71
CA VAL A 40 -1.42 -11.38 -4.41
C VAL A 40 -1.42 -9.91 -4.81
N GLU A 41 -0.87 -9.03 -4.00
CA GLU A 41 -0.54 -7.68 -4.42
C GLU A 41 0.87 -7.66 -4.99
N LEU A 42 1.00 -7.18 -6.24
CA LEU A 42 2.27 -7.24 -6.95
C LEU A 42 3.17 -6.06 -6.58
N GLY A 43 4.37 -6.34 -6.08
CA GLY A 43 5.47 -5.39 -6.12
C GLY A 43 6.02 -5.31 -7.54
N GLY A 44 5.73 -4.19 -8.23
CA GLY A 44 6.07 -3.99 -9.64
C GLY A 44 7.54 -3.59 -9.87
N PHE A 45 8.48 -4.23 -9.18
CA PHE A 45 9.92 -3.93 -9.18
C PHE A 45 10.75 -5.22 -9.06
N PRO A 46 12.03 -5.20 -9.52
CA PRO A 46 12.92 -6.35 -9.40
C PRO A 46 13.10 -6.82 -7.95
N PRO A 47 13.24 -8.12 -7.71
CA PRO A 47 13.31 -9.23 -8.67
C PRO A 47 11.94 -9.82 -9.04
N HIS A 48 10.85 -9.22 -8.59
CA HIS A 48 9.50 -9.64 -8.97
C HIS A 48 9.09 -9.04 -10.32
N PRO A 49 8.00 -9.51 -10.96
CA PRO A 49 7.58 -9.04 -12.28
C PRO A 49 7.35 -7.52 -12.31
N HIS A 50 7.92 -6.85 -13.31
CA HIS A 50 7.85 -5.40 -13.45
C HIS A 50 7.80 -4.95 -14.92
N PRO A 51 7.39 -3.69 -15.22
CA PRO A 51 7.15 -3.24 -16.60
C PRO A 51 8.34 -3.40 -17.55
N ALA A 52 9.59 -3.22 -17.08
CA ALA A 52 10.76 -3.30 -17.94
C ALA A 52 11.08 -4.73 -18.41
N GLU A 53 10.82 -5.74 -17.57
CA GLU A 53 10.98 -7.15 -17.92
C GLU A 53 9.78 -7.66 -18.72
N PHE A 54 8.57 -7.35 -18.29
CA PHE A 54 7.31 -7.73 -18.93
C PHE A 54 6.85 -6.63 -19.90
N ASN A 55 7.73 -6.29 -20.83
CA ASN A 55 7.61 -5.13 -21.71
C ASN A 55 6.71 -5.35 -22.95
N THR A 56 6.15 -6.55 -23.13
CA THR A 56 5.19 -6.85 -24.19
C THR A 56 3.87 -7.34 -23.62
N LYS A 57 2.78 -7.11 -24.37
CA LYS A 57 1.46 -7.58 -23.99
C LYS A 57 1.42 -9.11 -23.80
N ALA A 58 2.08 -9.84 -24.69
CA ALA A 58 2.15 -11.31 -24.61
C ALA A 58 2.78 -11.81 -23.29
N LYS A 59 3.89 -11.20 -22.85
CA LYS A 59 4.51 -11.54 -21.56
C LYS A 59 3.58 -11.22 -20.38
N ARG A 60 2.86 -10.10 -20.43
CA ARG A 60 1.90 -9.72 -19.36
C ARG A 60 0.70 -10.66 -19.33
N GLU A 61 0.19 -11.09 -20.49
CA GLU A 61 -0.87 -12.08 -20.58
C GLU A 61 -0.41 -13.48 -20.08
N GLU A 62 0.86 -13.83 -20.28
CA GLU A 62 1.46 -15.05 -19.74
C GLU A 62 1.56 -14.98 -18.21
N LEU A 63 2.09 -13.89 -17.66
CA LEU A 63 2.15 -13.64 -16.22
C LEU A 63 0.75 -13.69 -15.57
N ARG A 64 -0.22 -13.04 -16.20
CA ARG A 64 -1.60 -13.10 -15.72
C ARG A 64 -2.14 -14.51 -15.66
N ARG A 65 -1.88 -15.31 -16.71
CA ARG A 65 -2.28 -16.74 -16.73
C ARG A 65 -1.59 -17.53 -15.64
N GLU A 66 -0.29 -17.34 -15.44
CA GLU A 66 0.46 -18.03 -14.37
C GLU A 66 -0.20 -17.80 -12.98
N VAL A 67 -0.62 -16.57 -12.67
CA VAL A 67 -1.31 -16.25 -11.43
C VAL A 67 -2.70 -16.86 -11.37
N THR A 68 -3.48 -16.75 -12.46
CA THR A 68 -4.85 -17.31 -12.50
C THR A 68 -4.88 -18.83 -12.50
N ASP A 69 -3.89 -19.50 -13.09
CA ASP A 69 -3.75 -20.95 -13.06
C ASP A 69 -3.44 -21.49 -11.65
N CYS A 70 -2.87 -20.63 -10.79
CA CYS A 70 -2.75 -20.88 -9.34
C CYS A 70 -4.05 -20.62 -8.56
N GLY A 71 -5.14 -20.21 -9.22
CA GLY A 71 -6.41 -19.83 -8.56
C GLY A 71 -6.35 -18.50 -7.84
N LEU A 72 -5.38 -17.64 -8.17
CA LEU A 72 -5.18 -16.33 -7.56
C LEU A 72 -5.59 -15.20 -8.52
N GLU A 73 -5.88 -14.04 -7.95
CA GLU A 73 -6.04 -12.78 -8.68
C GLU A 73 -5.04 -11.73 -8.14
N PHE A 74 -4.79 -10.69 -8.93
CA PHE A 74 -4.05 -9.54 -8.42
C PHE A 74 -4.98 -8.61 -7.64
N SER A 75 -4.58 -8.23 -6.42
CA SER A 75 -5.34 -7.28 -5.57
C SER A 75 -4.93 -5.83 -5.77
N GLY A 76 -3.73 -5.58 -6.30
CA GLY A 76 -3.18 -4.26 -6.54
C GLY A 76 -1.76 -4.31 -7.10
N LEU A 77 -1.23 -3.13 -7.42
CA LEU A 77 0.14 -2.93 -7.88
C LEU A 77 0.83 -1.85 -7.02
N ALA A 78 1.88 -2.24 -6.29
CA ALA A 78 2.84 -1.30 -5.74
C ALA A 78 3.87 -0.94 -6.84
N ALA A 79 3.65 0.19 -7.51
CA ALA A 79 4.46 0.60 -8.65
C ALA A 79 5.83 1.11 -8.23
N ASP A 80 6.88 0.79 -9.01
CA ASP A 80 8.21 1.40 -8.85
C ASP A 80 8.23 2.82 -9.45
N LEU A 81 8.03 3.80 -8.58
CA LEU A 81 8.08 5.23 -8.91
C LEU A 81 9.22 5.95 -8.17
N TRP A 82 10.09 5.21 -7.51
CA TRP A 82 11.08 5.76 -6.57
C TRP A 82 12.24 6.48 -7.25
N SER A 83 12.53 6.17 -8.50
CA SER A 83 13.62 6.82 -9.24
C SER A 83 13.34 8.27 -9.64
N CYS A 84 12.12 8.77 -9.45
CA CYS A 84 11.66 10.07 -9.90
C CYS A 84 10.84 10.78 -8.81
N PRO A 85 11.44 11.16 -7.66
CA PRO A 85 10.70 11.78 -6.56
C PRO A 85 10.06 13.10 -7.02
N ILE A 86 8.81 13.35 -6.59
CA ILE A 86 8.00 14.49 -7.05
C ILE A 86 8.44 15.80 -6.36
N ILE A 87 8.64 15.76 -5.03
CA ILE A 87 8.85 16.98 -4.23
C ILE A 87 10.06 17.79 -4.68
N PRO A 88 11.25 17.20 -4.95
CA PRO A 88 12.46 17.97 -5.26
C PRO A 88 12.53 18.48 -6.71
N GLN A 89 11.60 18.12 -7.57
CA GLN A 89 11.69 18.42 -9.00
C GLN A 89 10.56 19.31 -9.49
N ASP A 90 10.87 20.21 -10.45
CA ASP A 90 9.87 21.06 -11.11
C ASP A 90 9.21 20.35 -12.30
N ASP A 91 9.94 19.49 -12.98
CA ASP A 91 9.46 18.70 -14.12
C ASP A 91 9.11 17.28 -13.71
N HIS A 92 7.83 16.93 -13.82
CA HIS A 92 7.30 15.60 -13.48
C HIS A 92 7.03 14.73 -14.71
N SER A 93 7.49 15.11 -15.88
CA SER A 93 7.26 14.37 -17.14
C SER A 93 7.81 12.95 -17.08
N LYS A 94 8.99 12.78 -16.47
CA LYS A 94 9.60 11.44 -16.28
C LYS A 94 8.77 10.59 -15.31
N TRP A 95 8.31 11.16 -14.20
CA TRP A 95 7.43 10.46 -13.25
C TRP A 95 6.14 10.02 -13.94
N MET A 96 5.49 10.93 -14.68
CA MET A 96 4.26 10.62 -15.41
C MET A 96 4.48 9.55 -16.48
N ALA A 97 5.58 9.60 -17.22
CA ALA A 97 5.91 8.56 -18.22
C ALA A 97 6.10 7.17 -17.56
N THR A 98 6.79 7.11 -16.41
CA THR A 98 6.96 5.87 -15.64
C THR A 98 5.61 5.39 -15.09
N PHE A 99 4.79 6.30 -14.59
CA PHE A 99 3.45 5.99 -14.10
C PHE A 99 2.55 5.42 -15.21
N GLU A 100 2.56 6.01 -16.42
CA GLU A 100 1.80 5.50 -17.56
C GLU A 100 2.26 4.11 -18.01
N GLN A 101 3.56 3.80 -17.95
CA GLN A 101 4.06 2.44 -18.18
C GLN A 101 3.51 1.44 -17.16
N ASN A 102 3.44 1.84 -15.88
CA ASN A 102 2.84 1.02 -14.84
C ASN A 102 1.31 0.89 -15.00
N LEU A 103 0.60 1.92 -15.47
CA LEU A 103 -0.83 1.82 -15.80
C LEU A 103 -1.09 0.80 -16.92
N GLN A 104 -0.29 0.83 -17.99
CA GLN A 104 -0.42 -0.15 -19.07
C GLN A 104 -0.12 -1.56 -18.59
N PHE A 105 0.90 -1.71 -17.75
CA PHE A 105 1.25 -2.99 -17.13
C PHE A 105 0.12 -3.52 -16.24
N ALA A 106 -0.41 -2.69 -15.34
CA ALA A 106 -1.54 -3.02 -14.49
C ALA A 106 -2.79 -3.40 -15.29
N SER A 107 -3.13 -2.61 -16.31
CA SER A 107 -4.29 -2.84 -17.17
C SER A 107 -4.22 -4.21 -17.89
N ASP A 108 -3.08 -4.55 -18.47
CA ASP A 108 -2.92 -5.84 -19.17
C ASP A 108 -2.93 -7.03 -18.19
N LEU A 109 -2.53 -6.83 -16.94
CA LEU A 109 -2.64 -7.83 -15.86
C LEU A 109 -4.05 -7.93 -15.26
N GLY A 110 -4.93 -6.98 -15.55
CA GLY A 110 -6.28 -6.92 -14.97
C GLY A 110 -6.30 -6.37 -13.55
N ILE A 111 -5.28 -5.58 -13.19
CA ILE A 111 -5.19 -4.89 -11.89
C ILE A 111 -5.96 -3.57 -11.97
N ASP A 112 -6.83 -3.33 -10.99
CA ASP A 112 -7.69 -2.14 -10.93
C ASP A 112 -7.27 -1.11 -9.86
N CYS A 113 -6.12 -1.32 -9.21
CA CYS A 113 -5.62 -0.48 -8.14
C CYS A 113 -4.10 -0.30 -8.24
N ILE A 114 -3.62 0.94 -8.23
CA ILE A 114 -2.20 1.28 -8.26
C ILE A 114 -1.84 2.17 -7.07
N ARG A 115 -0.81 1.75 -6.32
CA ARG A 115 -0.26 2.51 -5.21
C ARG A 115 0.70 3.58 -5.71
N VAL A 116 0.60 4.77 -5.10
CA VAL A 116 1.56 5.87 -5.21
C VAL A 116 1.95 6.38 -3.82
N ASP A 117 3.11 6.99 -3.71
CA ASP A 117 3.63 7.63 -2.50
C ASP A 117 4.46 8.87 -2.84
N SER A 118 4.92 9.63 -1.81
CA SER A 118 5.72 10.82 -2.05
C SER A 118 7.20 10.52 -2.27
N VAL A 119 7.66 9.33 -1.87
CA VAL A 119 9.06 8.87 -1.90
C VAL A 119 10.05 9.73 -1.11
N SER A 120 9.75 11.01 -0.94
CA SER A 120 10.66 11.97 -0.32
C SER A 120 10.59 11.88 1.21
N PRO A 121 11.73 11.87 1.92
CA PRO A 121 11.74 11.78 3.38
C PRO A 121 11.19 13.08 4.03
N PRO A 122 10.72 13.01 5.30
CA PRO A 122 10.10 14.17 5.96
C PRO A 122 11.01 15.39 6.11
N ASP A 123 12.34 15.20 6.18
CA ASP A 123 13.35 16.24 6.31
C ASP A 123 13.81 16.86 4.97
N ILE A 124 13.18 16.48 3.85
CA ILE A 124 13.57 16.95 2.51
C ILE A 124 13.50 18.46 2.38
N PHE A 125 12.56 19.07 3.08
CA PHE A 125 12.36 20.54 3.05
C PHE A 125 13.53 21.30 3.65
N GLU A 126 14.11 20.77 4.72
CA GLU A 126 15.28 21.34 5.39
C GLU A 126 16.58 21.00 4.62
N THR A 127 16.73 19.73 4.24
CA THR A 127 17.97 19.23 3.61
C THR A 127 18.18 19.77 2.22
N GLN A 128 17.11 19.98 1.45
CA GLN A 128 17.17 20.51 0.07
C GLN A 128 16.69 21.97 -0.04
N LYS A 129 16.33 22.60 1.08
CA LYS A 129 15.84 23.99 1.14
C LYS A 129 14.65 24.24 0.22
N ILE A 130 13.72 23.30 0.19
CA ILE A 130 12.48 23.41 -0.59
C ILE A 130 11.40 24.02 0.31
N ASP A 131 10.66 25.01 -0.18
CA ASP A 131 9.48 25.49 0.50
C ASP A 131 8.43 24.35 0.59
N PRO A 132 7.95 23.98 1.79
CA PRO A 132 6.91 22.97 1.94
C PRO A 132 5.65 23.24 1.12
N ALA A 133 5.27 24.50 0.91
CA ALA A 133 4.13 24.85 0.08
C ALA A 133 4.37 24.47 -1.42
N VAL A 134 5.59 24.68 -1.91
CA VAL A 134 5.97 24.26 -3.28
C VAL A 134 5.95 22.75 -3.39
N GLY A 135 6.51 22.03 -2.42
CA GLY A 135 6.46 20.55 -2.40
C GLY A 135 5.04 20.01 -2.37
N TRP A 136 4.17 20.65 -1.59
CA TRP A 136 2.74 20.32 -1.54
C TRP A 136 2.03 20.50 -2.88
N ASP A 137 2.20 21.64 -3.53
CA ASP A 137 1.57 21.93 -4.81
C ASP A 137 2.04 20.98 -5.91
N ARG A 138 3.33 20.59 -5.89
CA ARG A 138 3.90 19.60 -6.79
C ARG A 138 3.20 18.23 -6.63
N LEU A 139 3.06 17.75 -5.39
CA LEU A 139 2.37 16.48 -5.10
C LEU A 139 0.90 16.53 -5.54
N VAL A 140 0.17 17.55 -5.10
CA VAL A 140 -1.27 17.69 -5.41
C VAL A 140 -1.51 17.74 -6.92
N THR A 141 -0.71 18.52 -7.64
CA THR A 141 -0.84 18.66 -9.09
C THR A 141 -0.53 17.35 -9.80
N THR A 142 0.59 16.70 -9.44
CA THR A 142 1.02 15.45 -10.06
C THR A 142 0.03 14.32 -9.79
N PHE A 143 -0.43 14.17 -8.56
CA PHE A 143 -1.39 13.12 -8.21
C PHE A 143 -2.78 13.35 -8.83
N ARG A 144 -3.19 14.61 -9.02
CA ARG A 144 -4.44 14.91 -9.75
C ARG A 144 -4.34 14.51 -11.23
N LEU A 145 -3.20 14.78 -11.87
CA LEU A 145 -2.96 14.35 -13.26
C LEU A 145 -2.88 12.82 -13.36
N ALA A 146 -2.19 12.18 -12.43
CA ALA A 146 -2.10 10.72 -12.35
C ALA A 146 -3.48 10.08 -12.17
N ALA A 147 -4.31 10.61 -11.28
CA ALA A 147 -5.66 10.11 -11.04
C ALA A 147 -6.57 10.27 -12.28
N ALA A 148 -6.46 11.40 -12.99
CA ALA A 148 -7.19 11.61 -14.24
C ALA A 148 -6.75 10.61 -15.32
N LYS A 149 -5.43 10.41 -15.47
CA LYS A 149 -4.87 9.46 -16.44
C LYS A 149 -5.26 8.01 -16.12
N ALA A 150 -5.17 7.61 -14.85
CA ALA A 150 -5.54 6.26 -14.41
C ALA A 150 -7.03 5.96 -14.60
N ALA A 151 -7.89 6.97 -14.53
CA ALA A 151 -9.33 6.83 -14.80
C ALA A 151 -9.62 6.37 -16.23
N ASP A 152 -8.78 6.76 -17.22
CA ASP A 152 -8.90 6.30 -18.62
C ASP A 152 -8.65 4.80 -18.76
N PHE A 153 -7.91 4.20 -17.81
CA PHE A 153 -7.63 2.78 -17.73
C PHE A 153 -8.60 2.01 -16.81
N GLY A 154 -9.50 2.72 -16.12
CA GLY A 154 -10.35 2.12 -15.09
C GLY A 154 -9.60 1.70 -13.83
N ILE A 155 -8.40 2.26 -13.59
CA ILE A 155 -7.52 1.92 -12.47
C ILE A 155 -7.61 3.02 -11.41
N ARG A 156 -7.86 2.64 -10.15
CA ARG A 156 -7.87 3.54 -9.00
C ARG A 156 -6.44 3.86 -8.56
N VAL A 157 -6.19 5.12 -8.22
CA VAL A 157 -4.94 5.56 -7.61
C VAL A 157 -5.14 5.64 -6.10
N VAL A 158 -4.29 4.94 -5.36
CA VAL A 158 -4.30 4.94 -3.90
C VAL A 158 -2.97 5.46 -3.35
N TYR A 159 -3.03 6.47 -2.50
CA TYR A 159 -1.86 7.08 -1.87
C TYR A 159 -1.57 6.39 -0.54
N GLU A 160 -0.38 5.85 -0.40
CA GLU A 160 0.13 5.32 0.85
C GLU A 160 1.00 6.37 1.54
N PHE A 161 0.69 6.64 2.79
CA PHE A 161 1.47 7.48 3.69
C PHE A 161 2.20 6.61 4.69
N GLU A 162 3.39 7.03 5.09
CA GLU A 162 4.19 6.32 6.10
C GLU A 162 5.11 7.29 6.86
N PRO A 163 5.71 6.86 8.00
CA PRO A 163 6.70 7.68 8.72
C PRO A 163 7.90 8.08 7.86
N GLY A 164 8.26 7.25 6.88
CA GLY A 164 9.38 7.48 5.97
C GLY A 164 9.17 8.60 4.98
N PHE A 165 7.93 9.06 4.77
CA PHE A 165 7.60 10.01 3.72
C PHE A 165 7.16 11.37 4.27
N ALA A 166 7.39 12.40 3.45
CA ALA A 166 6.95 13.76 3.73
C ALA A 166 5.41 13.87 3.78
N PHE A 167 4.92 14.82 4.56
CA PHE A 167 3.49 15.08 4.77
C PHE A 167 2.77 13.92 5.46
N ASN A 168 3.37 13.42 6.53
CA ASN A 168 2.89 12.27 7.29
C ASN A 168 2.10 12.64 8.58
N LYS A 169 1.75 13.91 8.78
CA LYS A 169 0.85 14.30 9.88
C LYS A 169 -0.60 13.95 9.57
N PRO A 170 -1.41 13.54 10.54
CA PRO A 170 -2.82 13.21 10.33
C PRO A 170 -3.61 14.25 9.55
N SER A 171 -3.43 15.54 9.86
CA SER A 171 -4.09 16.62 9.12
C SER A 171 -3.61 16.75 7.67
N GLU A 172 -2.31 16.50 7.41
CA GLU A 172 -1.74 16.53 6.07
C GLU A 172 -2.26 15.38 5.22
N ILE A 173 -2.36 14.17 5.79
CA ILE A 173 -2.90 12.99 5.10
C ILE A 173 -4.34 13.25 4.64
N VAL A 174 -5.20 13.74 5.53
CA VAL A 174 -6.59 14.08 5.20
C VAL A 174 -6.66 15.19 4.14
N ARG A 175 -5.88 16.26 4.33
CA ARG A 175 -5.84 17.41 3.43
C ARG A 175 -5.33 17.04 2.04
N LEU A 176 -4.37 16.10 1.93
CA LEU A 176 -3.81 15.72 0.63
C LEU A 176 -4.88 15.14 -0.29
N VAL A 177 -5.67 14.17 0.19
CA VAL A 177 -6.72 13.59 -0.62
C VAL A 177 -7.81 14.61 -0.99
N GLU A 178 -8.11 15.55 -0.08
CA GLU A 178 -9.05 16.64 -0.32
C GLU A 178 -8.54 17.64 -1.35
N HIS A 179 -7.26 18.01 -1.29
CA HIS A 179 -6.64 18.96 -2.21
C HIS A 179 -6.40 18.35 -3.60
N VAL A 180 -6.05 17.06 -3.70
CA VAL A 180 -6.03 16.35 -5.00
C VAL A 180 -7.42 16.40 -5.62
N GLY A 181 -8.49 16.19 -4.83
CA GLY A 181 -9.87 16.46 -5.21
C GLY A 181 -10.36 15.71 -6.44
N HIS A 182 -9.79 14.53 -6.73
CA HIS A 182 -10.17 13.73 -7.88
C HIS A 182 -10.85 12.44 -7.43
N ARG A 183 -12.03 12.13 -7.99
CA ARG A 183 -12.84 10.94 -7.59
C ARG A 183 -12.10 9.61 -7.70
N ASN A 184 -11.06 9.55 -8.53
CA ASN A 184 -10.24 8.36 -8.77
C ASN A 184 -8.94 8.35 -7.94
N PHE A 185 -8.85 9.23 -6.92
CA PHE A 185 -7.73 9.29 -5.97
C PHE A 185 -8.24 9.08 -4.56
N SER A 186 -7.64 8.19 -3.82
CA SER A 186 -8.04 7.82 -2.45
C SER A 186 -6.82 7.41 -1.63
N ILE A 187 -7.05 7.06 -0.37
CA ILE A 187 -6.00 6.60 0.55
C ILE A 187 -5.87 5.07 0.47
N LEU A 188 -4.65 4.58 0.42
CA LEU A 188 -4.29 3.25 0.89
C LEU A 188 -4.05 3.36 2.39
N PHE A 189 -4.91 2.70 3.17
CA PHE A 189 -4.82 2.72 4.62
C PHE A 189 -4.06 1.49 5.11
N ASP A 190 -2.77 1.67 5.41
CA ASP A 190 -1.99 0.68 6.14
C ASP A 190 -2.15 0.90 7.64
N THR A 191 -2.52 -0.16 8.38
CA THR A 191 -2.83 -0.07 9.81
C THR A 191 -1.60 0.24 10.66
N CYS A 192 -0.43 -0.25 10.29
CA CYS A 192 0.82 0.02 10.98
C CYS A 192 1.31 1.44 10.73
N HIS A 193 1.36 1.87 9.46
CA HIS A 193 1.73 3.24 9.12
C HIS A 193 0.78 4.26 9.75
N ALA A 194 -0.52 3.99 9.73
CA ALA A 194 -1.51 4.83 10.37
C ALA A 194 -1.28 4.98 11.88
N HIS A 195 -0.93 3.88 12.55
CA HIS A 195 -0.59 3.92 13.97
C HIS A 195 0.68 4.74 14.23
N MET A 196 1.75 4.47 13.50
CA MET A 196 3.03 5.17 13.66
C MET A 196 2.90 6.67 13.38
N CYS A 197 2.14 7.07 12.38
CA CYS A 197 1.91 8.47 12.05
C CYS A 197 0.96 9.13 13.06
N ALA A 198 -0.18 8.50 13.38
CA ALA A 198 -1.25 9.14 14.13
C ALA A 198 -1.15 8.99 15.66
N ALA A 199 -0.60 7.88 16.16
CA ALA A 199 -0.44 7.68 17.60
C ALA A 199 0.91 8.18 18.12
N LEU A 200 1.99 7.97 17.37
CA LEU A 200 3.35 8.28 17.81
C LEU A 200 3.93 9.54 17.19
N GLY A 201 3.35 10.05 16.11
CA GLY A 201 3.93 11.17 15.36
C GLY A 201 5.35 10.84 14.88
N ALA A 202 5.56 9.58 14.43
CA ALA A 202 6.88 9.09 14.06
C ALA A 202 7.43 9.87 12.86
N ARG A 203 8.67 10.35 12.98
CA ARG A 203 9.41 11.13 11.98
C ARG A 203 8.71 12.40 11.47
N GLN A 204 7.67 12.87 12.15
CA GLN A 204 7.05 14.15 11.78
C GLN A 204 8.01 15.30 12.01
N PRO A 205 8.20 16.21 11.05
CA PRO A 205 9.05 17.38 11.23
C PRO A 205 8.40 18.42 12.15
N GLY A 206 9.23 19.14 12.93
CA GLY A 206 8.78 20.19 13.83
C GLY A 206 7.87 19.67 14.95
N GLU A 207 6.81 20.43 15.27
CA GLU A 207 5.81 20.02 16.26
C GLU A 207 5.04 18.79 15.78
N LYS A 208 4.97 17.77 16.64
CA LYS A 208 4.25 16.53 16.32
C LYS A 208 2.74 16.73 16.41
N GLU A 209 2.03 16.13 15.49
CA GLU A 209 0.58 16.00 15.52
C GLU A 209 0.21 14.54 15.77
N THR A 210 -0.45 14.28 16.90
CA THR A 210 -0.98 12.96 17.24
C THR A 210 -2.48 13.02 17.50
N LEU A 211 -3.13 11.87 17.44
CA LEU A 211 -4.55 11.70 17.72
C LEU A 211 -4.71 10.77 18.92
N ASP A 212 -5.52 11.13 19.90
CA ASP A 212 -5.75 10.32 21.10
C ASP A 212 -6.26 8.88 20.75
N GLY A 213 -7.02 8.75 19.68
CA GLY A 213 -7.48 7.47 19.16
C GLY A 213 -6.54 6.81 18.13
N GLY A 214 -5.35 7.39 17.87
CA GLY A 214 -4.35 6.85 16.95
C GLY A 214 -4.90 6.49 15.56
N ALA A 215 -4.53 5.30 15.08
CA ALA A 215 -4.97 4.78 13.76
C ALA A 215 -6.51 4.73 13.63
N LEU A 216 -7.22 4.36 14.70
CA LEU A 216 -8.69 4.29 14.69
C LEU A 216 -9.32 5.66 14.45
N GLU A 217 -8.81 6.70 15.10
CA GLU A 217 -9.30 8.06 14.90
C GLU A 217 -8.96 8.60 13.52
N LEU A 218 -7.75 8.33 13.01
CA LEU A 218 -7.37 8.68 11.65
C LEU A 218 -8.28 8.01 10.62
N LEU A 219 -8.59 6.71 10.81
CA LEU A 219 -9.51 5.98 9.94
C LEU A 219 -10.91 6.61 9.90
N LYS A 220 -11.43 7.06 11.05
CA LYS A 220 -12.72 7.78 11.11
C LYS A 220 -12.69 9.08 10.31
N ARG A 221 -11.58 9.84 10.37
CA ARG A 221 -11.41 11.08 9.58
C ARG A 221 -11.30 10.82 8.09
N LEU A 222 -10.87 9.61 7.71
CA LEU A 222 -10.72 9.16 6.32
C LEU A 222 -11.96 8.43 5.76
N ARG A 223 -13.09 8.40 6.48
CA ARG A 223 -14.33 7.81 5.95
C ARG A 223 -14.70 8.39 4.59
N GLY A 224 -15.00 7.52 3.62
CA GLY A 224 -15.29 7.88 2.24
C GLY A 224 -14.05 8.25 1.41
N LYS A 225 -12.85 8.17 1.98
CA LYS A 225 -11.58 8.51 1.32
C LYS A 225 -10.64 7.30 1.19
N VAL A 226 -10.95 6.17 1.82
CA VAL A 226 -10.15 4.93 1.75
C VAL A 226 -10.48 4.19 0.47
N GLY A 227 -9.47 3.82 -0.31
CA GLY A 227 -9.61 3.09 -1.58
C GLY A 227 -9.00 1.70 -1.59
N HIS A 228 -8.08 1.43 -0.68
CA HIS A 228 -7.44 0.13 -0.47
C HIS A 228 -6.93 0.02 0.97
N VAL A 229 -6.65 -1.21 1.44
CA VAL A 229 -6.18 -1.43 2.81
C VAL A 229 -5.02 -2.41 2.84
N HIS A 230 -4.00 -2.06 3.64
CA HIS A 230 -2.98 -2.98 4.12
C HIS A 230 -3.20 -3.24 5.60
N LEU A 231 -3.20 -4.51 5.98
CA LEU A 231 -3.45 -4.94 7.35
C LEU A 231 -2.21 -5.62 7.91
N ILE A 232 -1.68 -5.04 8.96
CA ILE A 232 -0.54 -5.57 9.70
C ILE A 232 -0.49 -4.93 11.09
N ASP A 233 0.13 -5.59 12.06
CA ASP A 233 0.30 -5.06 13.40
C ASP A 233 1.51 -4.11 13.50
N SER A 234 1.61 -3.38 14.60
CA SER A 234 2.70 -2.45 14.89
C SER A 234 3.26 -2.71 16.28
N ASP A 235 4.57 -2.83 16.39
CA ASP A 235 5.29 -2.96 17.67
C ASP A 235 5.80 -1.60 18.20
N ASN A 236 5.36 -0.49 17.64
CA ASN A 236 5.81 0.86 17.95
C ASN A 236 7.25 1.17 17.53
N THR A 237 7.87 0.37 16.69
CA THR A 237 9.24 0.60 16.24
C THR A 237 9.33 1.01 14.77
N LEU A 238 10.46 1.60 14.41
CA LEU A 238 10.81 1.91 13.03
C LEU A 238 11.87 0.94 12.53
N HIS A 239 11.65 0.39 11.34
CA HIS A 239 12.67 -0.37 10.62
C HIS A 239 13.78 0.58 10.17
N ASN A 240 15.01 0.33 10.61
CA ASN A 240 16.20 1.16 10.36
C ASN A 240 16.03 2.67 10.70
N GLY A 241 15.07 3.02 11.57
CA GLY A 241 14.76 4.41 11.89
C GLY A 241 14.01 5.16 10.77
N GLU A 242 13.55 4.49 9.74
CA GLU A 242 12.92 5.09 8.56
C GLU A 242 11.42 4.82 8.47
N THR A 243 11.02 3.64 8.06
CA THR A 243 9.60 3.26 7.93
C THR A 243 9.11 2.43 9.12
N SER A 244 7.83 2.10 9.15
CA SER A 244 7.24 1.28 10.22
C SER A 244 7.78 -0.16 10.20
N THR A 245 7.97 -0.75 11.37
CA THR A 245 8.16 -2.20 11.50
C THR A 245 6.80 -2.89 11.42
N HIS A 246 6.60 -3.69 10.39
CA HIS A 246 5.37 -4.44 10.16
C HIS A 246 5.40 -5.75 10.96
N ALA A 247 4.94 -5.69 12.20
CA ALA A 247 4.92 -6.86 13.09
C ALA A 247 3.78 -7.82 12.71
N PRO A 248 3.98 -9.14 12.76
CA PRO A 248 2.90 -10.10 12.62
C PRO A 248 1.76 -9.84 13.61
N PHE A 249 0.54 -10.16 13.21
CA PHE A 249 -0.64 -9.98 14.05
C PHE A 249 -0.49 -10.64 15.43
N GLY A 250 -0.79 -9.86 16.47
CA GLY A 250 -0.70 -10.29 17.87
C GLY A 250 0.70 -10.15 18.49
N LEU A 251 1.70 -9.69 17.74
CA LEU A 251 3.01 -9.30 18.25
C LEU A 251 3.14 -7.79 18.45
N GLY A 252 2.14 -7.03 18.06
CA GLY A 252 2.08 -5.59 18.19
C GLY A 252 1.02 -5.11 19.18
N VAL A 253 0.59 -3.86 19.01
CA VAL A 253 -0.29 -3.15 19.94
C VAL A 253 -1.66 -2.79 19.36
N LEU A 254 -1.92 -3.11 18.08
CA LEU A 254 -3.16 -2.69 17.41
C LEU A 254 -4.36 -3.51 17.86
N ASP A 255 -5.46 -2.83 18.15
CA ASP A 255 -6.74 -3.45 18.47
C ASP A 255 -7.58 -3.67 17.19
N PHE A 256 -7.40 -4.83 16.56
CA PHE A 256 -8.16 -5.21 15.36
C PHE A 256 -9.65 -5.44 15.64
N ASP A 257 -10.07 -5.66 16.88
CA ASP A 257 -11.47 -5.78 17.25
C ASP A 257 -12.19 -4.42 17.14
N GLN A 258 -11.44 -3.31 17.22
CA GLN A 258 -11.95 -1.96 16.97
C GLN A 258 -11.67 -1.49 15.55
N LEU A 259 -10.51 -1.80 14.97
CA LEU A 259 -10.13 -1.35 13.64
C LEU A 259 -10.99 -1.98 12.53
N ILE A 260 -11.23 -3.29 12.58
CA ILE A 260 -12.00 -3.98 11.54
C ILE A 260 -13.43 -3.44 11.40
N PRO A 261 -14.22 -3.26 12.47
CA PRO A 261 -15.54 -2.64 12.36
C PRO A 261 -15.53 -1.24 11.74
N GLU A 262 -14.47 -0.46 12.01
CA GLU A 262 -14.34 0.87 11.43
C GLU A 262 -13.91 0.82 9.96
N LEU A 263 -13.02 -0.10 9.58
CA LEU A 263 -12.68 -0.36 8.18
C LEU A 263 -13.92 -0.70 7.35
N LEU A 264 -14.81 -1.53 7.88
CA LEU A 264 -16.07 -1.86 7.20
C LEU A 264 -17.00 -0.63 7.01
N ARG A 265 -16.85 0.38 7.87
CA ARG A 265 -17.61 1.65 7.76
C ARG A 265 -16.86 2.70 6.95
N SER A 266 -15.61 2.45 6.57
CA SER A 266 -14.77 3.43 5.89
C SER A 266 -15.27 3.80 4.49
N GLY A 267 -16.11 2.95 3.88
CA GLY A 267 -16.57 3.12 2.50
C GLY A 267 -15.54 2.67 1.46
N CYS A 268 -14.54 1.90 1.87
CA CYS A 268 -13.57 1.30 0.95
C CYS A 268 -14.31 0.49 -0.13
N PRO A 269 -14.07 0.76 -1.43
CA PRO A 269 -14.83 0.14 -2.52
C PRO A 269 -14.37 -1.28 -2.86
N THR A 270 -13.28 -1.74 -2.28
CA THR A 270 -12.75 -3.10 -2.49
C THR A 270 -13.06 -4.00 -1.29
N ASN A 271 -13.16 -5.29 -1.55
CA ASN A 271 -13.24 -6.33 -0.53
C ASN A 271 -11.88 -7.01 -0.25
N TRP A 272 -10.80 -6.53 -0.82
CA TRP A 272 -9.46 -7.00 -0.53
C TRP A 272 -8.98 -6.57 0.85
N TRP A 273 -8.49 -7.52 1.62
CA TRP A 273 -7.69 -7.32 2.81
C TRP A 273 -6.28 -7.83 2.52
N THR A 274 -5.39 -6.91 2.25
CA THR A 274 -4.00 -7.23 1.89
C THR A 274 -3.13 -7.24 3.15
N ILE A 275 -2.40 -8.32 3.37
CA ILE A 275 -1.41 -8.43 4.44
C ILE A 275 -0.12 -7.73 3.99
N ASP A 276 0.49 -6.93 4.86
CA ASP A 276 1.81 -6.35 4.62
C ASP A 276 2.83 -6.79 5.67
N LEU A 277 3.66 -7.76 5.31
CA LEU A 277 4.78 -8.26 6.12
C LEU A 277 6.13 -7.69 5.67
N CYS A 278 6.15 -6.47 5.16
CA CYS A 278 7.37 -5.82 4.68
C CYS A 278 8.45 -5.78 5.77
N PHE A 279 9.69 -6.14 5.41
CA PHE A 279 10.87 -6.17 6.30
C PHE A 279 10.83 -7.16 7.47
N TRP A 280 9.79 -7.98 7.61
CA TRP A 280 9.76 -8.95 8.70
C TRP A 280 10.71 -10.12 8.43
N PRO A 281 11.61 -10.49 9.38
CA PRO A 281 12.70 -11.43 9.13
C PRO A 281 12.27 -12.82 8.68
N ASN A 282 11.13 -13.31 9.18
CA ASN A 282 10.56 -14.62 8.84
C ASN A 282 9.14 -14.49 8.26
N ALA A 283 8.96 -13.48 7.37
CA ALA A 283 7.68 -13.25 6.68
C ALA A 283 7.17 -14.51 5.98
N TRP A 284 8.07 -15.30 5.40
CA TRP A 284 7.74 -16.55 4.72
C TRP A 284 7.07 -17.56 5.65
N GLU A 285 7.61 -17.73 6.83
CA GLU A 285 7.12 -18.69 7.83
C GLU A 285 5.78 -18.26 8.44
N VAL A 286 5.62 -16.97 8.77
CA VAL A 286 4.44 -16.46 9.45
C VAL A 286 3.26 -16.13 8.53
N THR A 287 3.41 -16.27 7.21
CA THR A 287 2.36 -15.99 6.22
C THR A 287 1.05 -16.74 6.51
N ALA A 288 1.16 -18.03 6.86
CA ALA A 288 -0.01 -18.85 7.18
C ALA A 288 -0.74 -18.37 8.45
N ASP A 289 0.01 -17.98 9.46
CA ASP A 289 -0.55 -17.47 10.72
C ASP A 289 -1.23 -16.11 10.52
N ALA A 290 -0.62 -15.25 9.70
CA ALA A 290 -1.19 -13.96 9.35
C ALA A 290 -2.53 -14.12 8.59
N LYS A 291 -2.60 -15.04 7.62
CA LYS A 291 -3.85 -15.40 6.94
C LYS A 291 -4.90 -15.91 7.92
N ALA A 292 -4.53 -16.86 8.77
CA ALA A 292 -5.44 -17.46 9.75
C ALA A 292 -5.99 -16.41 10.73
N PHE A 293 -5.20 -15.39 11.08
CA PHE A 293 -5.68 -14.27 11.89
C PHE A 293 -6.80 -13.48 11.18
N LEU A 294 -6.59 -13.10 9.94
CA LEU A 294 -7.61 -12.33 9.18
C LEU A 294 -8.85 -13.17 8.89
N GLU A 295 -8.71 -14.46 8.64
CA GLU A 295 -9.87 -15.36 8.50
C GLU A 295 -10.71 -15.42 9.80
N ARG A 296 -10.07 -15.46 10.97
CA ARG A 296 -10.79 -15.39 12.26
C ARG A 296 -11.53 -14.06 12.41
N GLN A 297 -10.89 -12.96 12.04
CA GLN A 297 -11.54 -11.64 12.07
C GLN A 297 -12.70 -11.56 11.09
N ALA A 298 -12.53 -12.06 9.86
CA ALA A 298 -13.60 -12.07 8.86
C ALA A 298 -14.80 -12.93 9.30
N LYS A 299 -14.57 -14.11 9.86
CA LYS A 299 -15.62 -14.98 10.42
C LYS A 299 -16.36 -14.31 11.58
N ARG A 300 -15.62 -13.67 12.48
CA ARG A 300 -16.19 -12.93 13.64
C ARG A 300 -17.18 -11.84 13.17
N HIS A 301 -16.88 -11.19 12.07
CA HIS A 301 -17.70 -10.13 11.50
C HIS A 301 -18.69 -10.62 10.42
N ARG A 302 -18.83 -11.94 10.22
CA ARG A 302 -19.72 -12.60 9.25
C ARG A 302 -19.45 -12.17 7.78
N LEU A 303 -18.19 -11.98 7.45
CA LEU A 303 -17.72 -11.55 6.14
C LEU A 303 -17.19 -12.73 5.30
N MET A 304 -17.07 -13.91 5.88
CA MET A 304 -16.75 -15.18 5.22
C MET A 304 -17.67 -16.25 5.76
N GLU A 305 -18.13 -17.14 4.87
CA GLU A 305 -18.82 -18.36 5.28
C GLU A 305 -17.84 -19.34 5.93
N ALA A 306 -18.33 -20.17 6.83
CA ALA A 306 -17.52 -21.26 7.38
C ALA A 306 -17.27 -22.27 6.23
N ARG A 307 -16.07 -22.29 5.70
CA ARG A 307 -15.61 -23.33 4.76
C ARG A 307 -15.35 -24.63 5.49
#